data_0953bb6fd73cc9d7a6827973df3de591
#
_entry.id   0953bb6fd73cc9d7a6827973df3de591
#
_cell.length_a   1.000
_cell.length_b   1.000
_cell.length_c   1.000
_cell.angle_alpha   90.00
_cell.angle_beta   90.00
_cell.angle_gamma   90.00
#
_symmetry.space_group_name_H-M   'P 1'
#
loop_
_entity.id
_entity.type
_entity.pdbx_description
1 polymer ?
#
loop_
_entity_poly.entity_id
_entity_poly.type
_entity_poly.pdbx_seq_one_letter_code
_entity_poly.pdbx_strand_id
1 'polypeptide(L)'
;LPDVALIGKKYLWSKNLPLTEPDNWAVGVGLQWNIFNGFSDKNKVAQAKAQRESVEQLTAQAEKDVQTLVKKHYTEIEKQHEQLQSLQESLEFARELVRVRNQAFSEGLSSSTDVADANLYLASIEIKCYQALFEMDKVLAQLLETCGLSGEYTNYIKK
;
A
#
# COMPACT_ATOMS: atom_id res chain seq x y z
N LEU A 1 -26.79 30.34 12.24
CA LEU A 1 -26.55 31.77 12.12
C LEU A 1 -27.51 32.33 11.06
N PRO A 2 -27.98 33.56 11.18
CA PRO A 2 -28.72 34.17 10.10
C PRO A 2 -27.83 34.45 8.89
N ASP A 3 -28.36 34.22 7.70
CA ASP A 3 -27.71 34.56 6.44
C ASP A 3 -28.11 35.99 6.04
N VAL A 4 -27.12 36.82 5.74
CA VAL A 4 -27.29 38.19 5.29
C VAL A 4 -26.79 38.27 3.85
N ALA A 5 -27.69 38.68 2.94
CA ALA A 5 -27.35 38.86 1.52
C ALA A 5 -27.59 40.30 1.10
N LEU A 6 -26.62 40.89 0.41
CA LEU A 6 -26.81 42.17 -0.28
C LEU A 6 -27.25 41.86 -1.71
N ILE A 7 -28.41 42.40 -2.10
CA ILE A 7 -29.00 42.12 -3.43
C ILE A 7 -29.05 43.46 -4.18
N GLY A 8 -28.34 43.51 -5.33
CA GLY A 8 -28.45 44.60 -6.30
C GLY A 8 -29.09 44.09 -7.57
N LYS A 9 -30.12 44.78 -8.07
CA LYS A 9 -30.78 44.50 -9.34
C LYS A 9 -30.71 45.74 -10.21
N LYS A 10 -30.26 45.57 -11.48
CA LYS A 10 -30.31 46.60 -12.52
C LYS A 10 -31.17 46.06 -13.67
N TYR A 11 -32.23 46.82 -13.98
CA TYR A 11 -33.10 46.45 -15.12
C TYR A 11 -32.55 47.14 -16.37
N LEU A 12 -32.10 46.35 -17.33
CA LEU A 12 -31.56 46.84 -18.59
C LEU A 12 -32.62 47.18 -19.61
N TRP A 13 -33.88 46.72 -19.38
CA TRP A 13 -35.03 47.05 -20.21
C TRP A 13 -36.30 47.08 -19.37
N SER A 14 -36.94 48.27 -19.29
CA SER A 14 -38.26 48.46 -18.70
C SER A 14 -39.18 49.09 -19.74
N LYS A 15 -40.04 48.29 -20.37
CA LYS A 15 -41.23 48.82 -21.03
C LYS A 15 -42.42 48.63 -20.13
N ASN A 16 -42.90 49.76 -19.57
CA ASN A 16 -44.22 49.92 -19.00
C ASN A 16 -44.59 49.02 -17.80
N LEU A 17 -44.06 49.28 -16.65
CA LEU A 17 -44.75 49.05 -15.37
C LEU A 17 -45.17 50.40 -14.77
N PRO A 18 -46.48 50.63 -14.54
CA PRO A 18 -47.01 51.99 -14.19
C PRO A 18 -46.77 52.42 -12.73
N LEU A 19 -45.87 51.78 -11.99
CA LEU A 19 -45.59 52.06 -10.58
C LEU A 19 -44.12 52.21 -10.23
N THR A 20 -43.21 52.33 -11.22
CA THR A 20 -41.77 52.52 -10.95
C THR A 20 -41.26 53.76 -11.63
N GLU A 21 -40.77 54.70 -10.82
CA GLU A 21 -39.98 55.84 -11.26
C GLU A 21 -38.71 55.40 -12.06
N PRO A 22 -38.10 56.30 -12.82
CA PRO A 22 -37.15 55.96 -13.87
C PRO A 22 -35.76 55.46 -13.40
N ASP A 23 -35.59 55.15 -12.16
CA ASP A 23 -34.31 54.54 -11.66
C ASP A 23 -34.36 53.04 -11.79
N ASN A 24 -33.75 52.57 -12.86
CA ASN A 24 -33.67 51.13 -13.23
C ASN A 24 -32.77 50.28 -12.32
N TRP A 25 -32.56 50.66 -11.09
CA TRP A 25 -31.75 49.90 -10.16
C TRP A 25 -32.43 49.83 -8.79
N ALA A 26 -32.20 48.72 -8.13
CA ALA A 26 -32.65 48.50 -6.76
C ALA A 26 -31.53 47.82 -5.97
N VAL A 27 -31.29 48.31 -4.76
CA VAL A 27 -30.40 47.69 -3.78
C VAL A 27 -31.21 47.30 -2.56
N GLY A 28 -31.04 46.09 -2.11
CA GLY A 28 -31.74 45.60 -0.94
C GLY A 28 -30.82 44.71 -0.08
N VAL A 29 -31.13 44.64 1.20
CA VAL A 29 -30.51 43.72 2.15
C VAL A 29 -31.54 42.64 2.46
N GLY A 30 -31.22 41.40 2.14
CA GLY A 30 -31.99 40.21 2.52
C GLY A 30 -31.44 39.60 3.81
N LEU A 31 -32.31 39.39 4.80
CA LEU A 31 -31.98 38.61 5.99
C LEU A 31 -32.84 37.34 5.99
N GLN A 32 -32.17 36.19 5.97
CA GLN A 32 -32.84 34.91 6.09
C GLN A 32 -32.39 34.24 7.38
N TRP A 33 -33.34 34.00 8.27
CA TRP A 33 -33.09 33.31 9.53
C TRP A 33 -34.00 32.10 9.67
N ASN A 34 -33.37 30.90 9.70
CA ASN A 34 -34.10 29.70 10.01
C ASN A 34 -34.19 29.52 11.53
N ILE A 35 -35.34 29.88 12.13
CA ILE A 35 -35.53 29.85 13.57
C ILE A 35 -35.68 28.44 14.12
N PHE A 36 -36.22 27.52 13.32
CA PHE A 36 -36.43 26.13 13.71
C PHE A 36 -36.28 25.19 12.49
N ASN A 37 -35.27 24.30 12.56
CA ASN A 37 -34.99 23.34 11.51
C ASN A 37 -35.21 21.87 11.97
N GLY A 38 -36.11 21.64 12.91
CA GLY A 38 -36.40 20.27 13.40
C GLY A 38 -35.20 19.57 14.05
N PHE A 39 -34.33 20.32 14.74
CA PHE A 39 -33.08 19.82 15.34
C PHE A 39 -32.04 19.28 14.34
N SER A 40 -32.21 19.58 13.04
CA SER A 40 -31.28 19.13 11.99
C SER A 40 -29.83 19.49 12.33
N ASP A 41 -29.55 20.72 12.77
CA ASP A 41 -28.18 21.13 13.09
C ASP A 41 -27.60 20.41 14.31
N LYS A 42 -28.42 20.14 15.32
CA LYS A 42 -28.01 19.32 16.48
C LYS A 42 -27.65 17.90 16.06
N ASN A 43 -28.47 17.32 15.18
CA ASN A 43 -28.23 15.96 14.68
C ASN A 43 -27.00 15.90 13.75
N LYS A 44 -26.75 16.93 12.92
CA LYS A 44 -25.54 17.07 12.13
C LYS A 44 -24.28 17.16 12.99
N VAL A 45 -24.33 17.93 14.08
CA VAL A 45 -23.21 17.98 15.04
C VAL A 45 -22.99 16.63 15.73
N ALA A 46 -24.05 15.94 16.14
CA ALA A 46 -23.95 14.59 16.71
C ALA A 46 -23.35 13.59 15.71
N GLN A 47 -23.80 13.62 14.46
CA GLN A 47 -23.25 12.82 13.37
C GLN A 47 -21.75 13.10 13.14
N ALA A 48 -21.36 14.38 13.08
CA ALA A 48 -19.96 14.75 12.90
C ALA A 48 -19.08 14.28 14.08
N LYS A 49 -19.59 14.32 15.31
CA LYS A 49 -18.89 13.79 16.48
C LYS A 49 -18.69 12.28 16.40
N ALA A 50 -19.74 11.52 16.03
CA ALA A 50 -19.66 10.07 15.86
C ALA A 50 -18.70 9.68 14.71
N GLN A 51 -18.70 10.43 13.60
CA GLN A 51 -17.76 10.23 12.51
C GLN A 51 -16.32 10.48 12.96
N ARG A 52 -16.07 11.54 13.73
CA ARG A 52 -14.74 11.83 14.28
C ARG A 52 -14.24 10.68 15.16
N GLU A 53 -15.08 10.21 16.08
CA GLU A 53 -14.73 9.08 16.96
C GLU A 53 -14.43 7.80 16.17
N SER A 54 -15.21 7.52 15.11
CA SER A 54 -14.94 6.42 14.20
C SER A 54 -13.59 6.54 13.51
N VAL A 55 -13.23 7.73 13.02
CA VAL A 55 -11.92 7.98 12.38
C VAL A 55 -10.78 7.83 13.40
N GLU A 56 -10.93 8.31 14.63
CA GLU A 56 -9.92 8.13 15.68
C GLU A 56 -9.65 6.65 15.97
N GLN A 57 -10.69 5.83 16.02
CA GLN A 57 -10.54 4.36 16.20
C GLN A 57 -9.91 3.68 14.97
N LEU A 58 -10.30 4.06 13.76
CA LEU A 58 -9.68 3.57 12.53
C LEU A 58 -8.19 3.92 12.45
N THR A 59 -7.81 5.11 12.88
CA THR A 59 -6.39 5.52 12.93
C THR A 59 -5.61 4.65 13.90
N ALA A 60 -6.14 4.44 15.11
CA ALA A 60 -5.49 3.59 16.11
C ALA A 60 -5.38 2.11 15.66
N GLN A 61 -6.36 1.64 14.90
CA GLN A 61 -6.29 0.31 14.27
C GLN A 61 -5.21 0.27 13.19
N ALA A 62 -5.19 1.25 12.28
CA ALA A 62 -4.21 1.31 11.20
C ALA A 62 -2.76 1.34 11.73
N GLU A 63 -2.49 2.06 12.83
CA GLU A 63 -1.17 2.05 13.47
C GLU A 63 -0.76 0.65 13.94
N LYS A 64 -1.68 -0.11 14.55
CA LYS A 64 -1.42 -1.49 14.97
C LYS A 64 -1.22 -2.44 13.79
N ASP A 65 -2.00 -2.25 12.73
CA ASP A 65 -1.91 -3.05 11.51
C ASP A 65 -0.54 -2.83 10.83
N VAL A 66 -0.07 -1.58 10.74
CA VAL A 66 1.27 -1.28 10.21
C VAL A 66 2.36 -1.92 11.06
N GLN A 67 2.30 -1.82 12.38
CA GLN A 67 3.27 -2.48 13.28
C GLN A 67 3.28 -4.00 13.07
N THR A 68 2.12 -4.60 12.89
CA THR A 68 1.99 -6.04 12.65
C THR A 68 2.58 -6.44 11.30
N LEU A 69 2.35 -5.64 10.26
CA LEU A 69 2.92 -5.85 8.92
C LEU A 69 4.45 -5.75 8.94
N VAL A 70 5.01 -4.72 9.57
CA VAL A 70 6.46 -4.58 9.72
C VAL A 70 7.07 -5.80 10.40
N LYS A 71 6.48 -6.23 11.52
CA LYS A 71 6.94 -7.43 12.23
C LYS A 71 6.85 -8.70 11.38
N LYS A 72 5.75 -8.86 10.64
CA LYS A 72 5.57 -9.99 9.71
C LYS A 72 6.64 -10.02 8.63
N HIS A 73 6.90 -8.89 7.97
CA HIS A 73 7.92 -8.81 6.93
C HIS A 73 9.32 -9.06 7.48
N TYR A 74 9.63 -8.54 8.66
CA TYR A 74 10.91 -8.80 9.33
C TYR A 74 11.11 -10.30 9.60
N THR A 75 10.12 -10.97 10.20
CA THR A 75 10.18 -12.41 10.47
C THR A 75 10.28 -13.23 9.17
N GLU A 76 9.64 -12.80 8.10
CA GLU A 76 9.74 -13.50 6.80
C GLU A 76 11.14 -13.34 6.18
N ILE A 77 11.80 -12.18 6.33
CA ILE A 77 13.21 -12.00 5.90
C ILE A 77 14.12 -12.95 6.67
N GLU A 78 13.98 -13.03 7.99
CA GLU A 78 14.77 -13.94 8.83
C GLU A 78 14.61 -15.40 8.37
N LYS A 79 13.36 -15.82 8.15
CA LYS A 79 13.05 -17.17 7.65
C LYS A 79 13.69 -17.47 6.28
N GLN A 80 13.62 -16.50 5.34
CA GLN A 80 14.25 -16.67 4.03
C GLN A 80 15.78 -16.74 4.15
N HIS A 81 16.38 -16.00 5.08
CA HIS A 81 17.80 -16.05 5.36
C HIS A 81 18.23 -17.43 5.90
N GLU A 82 17.52 -17.97 6.88
CA GLU A 82 17.76 -19.33 7.42
C GLU A 82 17.60 -20.40 6.33
N GLN A 83 16.55 -20.26 5.50
CA GLN A 83 16.34 -21.17 4.38
C GLN A 83 17.50 -21.13 3.38
N LEU A 84 18.02 -19.94 3.08
CA LEU A 84 19.16 -19.76 2.18
C LEU A 84 20.41 -20.44 2.73
N GLN A 85 20.71 -20.34 4.03
CA GLN A 85 21.82 -21.03 4.67
C GLN A 85 21.71 -22.54 4.50
N SER A 86 20.53 -23.12 4.78
CA SER A 86 20.29 -24.57 4.60
C SER A 86 20.43 -25.02 3.14
N LEU A 87 19.99 -24.16 2.21
CA LEU A 87 20.13 -24.42 0.77
C LEU A 87 21.58 -24.35 0.30
N GLN A 88 22.44 -23.52 0.90
CA GLN A 88 23.87 -23.46 0.60
C GLN A 88 24.57 -24.78 0.96
N GLU A 89 24.27 -25.35 2.13
CA GLU A 89 24.78 -26.66 2.51
C GLU A 89 24.33 -27.76 1.53
N SER A 90 23.05 -27.71 1.12
CA SER A 90 22.48 -28.62 0.13
C SER A 90 23.15 -28.47 -1.25
N LEU A 91 23.51 -27.23 -1.60
CA LEU A 91 24.20 -26.93 -2.87
C LEU A 91 25.61 -27.50 -2.91
N GLU A 92 26.35 -27.40 -1.80
CA GLU A 92 27.70 -28.04 -1.70
C GLU A 92 27.60 -29.55 -1.83
N PHE A 93 26.64 -30.15 -1.12
CA PHE A 93 26.38 -31.59 -1.27
C PHE A 93 26.01 -31.98 -2.70
N ALA A 94 25.13 -31.22 -3.36
CA ALA A 94 24.71 -31.51 -4.73
C ALA A 94 25.87 -31.38 -5.72
N ARG A 95 26.76 -30.41 -5.55
CA ARG A 95 27.97 -30.26 -6.38
C ARG A 95 28.93 -31.46 -6.21
N GLU A 96 29.13 -31.88 -4.96
CA GLU A 96 29.97 -33.04 -4.68
C GLU A 96 29.37 -34.34 -5.25
N LEU A 97 28.04 -34.50 -5.14
CA LEU A 97 27.32 -35.62 -5.75
C LEU A 97 27.58 -35.70 -7.27
N VAL A 98 27.45 -34.56 -7.97
CA VAL A 98 27.74 -34.49 -9.41
C VAL A 98 29.21 -34.88 -9.70
N ARG A 99 30.15 -34.37 -8.91
CA ARG A 99 31.57 -34.71 -9.06
C ARG A 99 31.81 -36.21 -8.92
N VAL A 100 31.27 -36.82 -7.86
CA VAL A 100 31.43 -38.26 -7.60
C VAL A 100 30.76 -39.10 -8.68
N ARG A 101 29.57 -38.74 -9.15
CA ARG A 101 28.87 -39.48 -10.22
C ARG A 101 29.61 -39.38 -11.55
N ASN A 102 30.16 -38.23 -11.90
CA ASN A 102 30.99 -38.09 -13.10
C ASN A 102 32.25 -38.93 -13.02
N GLN A 103 32.92 -38.99 -11.87
CA GLN A 103 34.11 -39.84 -11.68
C GLN A 103 33.75 -41.33 -11.82
N ALA A 104 32.70 -41.77 -11.11
CA ALA A 104 32.24 -43.18 -11.21
C ALA A 104 31.83 -43.55 -12.63
N PHE A 105 31.23 -42.64 -13.40
CA PHE A 105 30.91 -42.87 -14.81
C PHE A 105 32.15 -43.03 -15.67
N SER A 106 33.18 -42.21 -15.44
CA SER A 106 34.48 -42.34 -16.17
C SER A 106 35.19 -43.66 -15.88
N GLU A 107 34.95 -44.23 -14.71
CA GLU A 107 35.50 -45.53 -14.28
C GLU A 107 34.59 -46.73 -14.67
N GLY A 108 33.46 -46.48 -15.36
CA GLY A 108 32.48 -47.49 -15.77
C GLY A 108 31.60 -48.03 -14.62
N LEU A 109 31.62 -47.37 -13.45
CA LEU A 109 30.91 -47.80 -12.23
C LEU A 109 29.54 -47.15 -12.06
N SER A 110 29.17 -46.21 -12.94
CA SER A 110 27.88 -45.48 -12.90
C SER A 110 27.30 -45.37 -14.31
N SER A 111 26.00 -45.22 -14.41
CA SER A 111 25.31 -45.03 -15.70
C SER A 111 25.23 -43.55 -16.09
N SER A 112 24.96 -43.26 -17.36
CA SER A 112 24.66 -41.89 -17.83
C SER A 112 23.39 -41.31 -17.18
N THR A 113 22.45 -42.17 -16.81
CA THR A 113 21.24 -41.78 -16.09
C THR A 113 21.58 -41.26 -14.69
N ASP A 114 22.48 -41.92 -13.95
CA ASP A 114 22.90 -41.49 -12.62
C ASP A 114 23.59 -40.13 -12.67
N VAL A 115 24.36 -39.84 -13.71
CA VAL A 115 24.97 -38.52 -13.92
C VAL A 115 23.92 -37.48 -14.26
N ALA A 116 22.94 -37.81 -15.11
CA ALA A 116 21.84 -36.91 -15.44
C ALA A 116 21.00 -36.57 -14.23
N ASP A 117 20.66 -37.56 -13.40
CA ASP A 117 19.88 -37.36 -12.16
C ASP A 117 20.62 -36.47 -11.15
N ALA A 118 21.94 -36.68 -10.99
CA ALA A 118 22.75 -35.80 -10.13
C ALA A 118 22.76 -34.33 -10.62
N ASN A 119 22.87 -34.13 -11.94
CA ASN A 119 22.80 -32.78 -12.52
C ASN A 119 21.41 -32.14 -12.37
N LEU A 120 20.33 -32.89 -12.54
CA LEU A 120 18.98 -32.44 -12.30
C LEU A 120 18.76 -32.05 -10.84
N TYR A 121 19.30 -32.84 -9.90
CA TYR A 121 19.26 -32.53 -8.49
C TYR A 121 19.99 -31.23 -8.20
N LEU A 122 21.21 -31.04 -8.69
CA LEU A 122 21.98 -29.81 -8.55
C LEU A 122 21.19 -28.59 -9.08
N ALA A 123 20.69 -28.69 -10.32
CA ALA A 123 19.90 -27.63 -10.92
C ALA A 123 18.65 -27.28 -10.09
N SER A 124 17.98 -28.28 -9.50
CA SER A 124 16.81 -28.05 -8.63
C SER A 124 17.17 -27.30 -7.38
N ILE A 125 18.33 -27.53 -6.77
CA ILE A 125 18.78 -26.79 -5.57
C ILE A 125 19.18 -25.36 -5.95
N GLU A 126 19.91 -25.18 -7.08
CA GLU A 126 20.25 -23.85 -7.58
C GLU A 126 19.00 -22.97 -7.81
N ILE A 127 17.98 -23.53 -8.44
CA ILE A 127 16.69 -22.84 -8.64
C ILE A 127 16.08 -22.43 -7.29
N LYS A 128 16.09 -23.32 -6.29
CA LYS A 128 15.57 -22.99 -4.94
C LYS A 128 16.37 -21.87 -4.26
N CYS A 129 17.70 -21.83 -4.44
CA CYS A 129 18.52 -20.73 -3.93
C CYS A 129 18.11 -19.39 -4.56
N TYR A 130 17.96 -19.35 -5.89
CA TYR A 130 17.51 -18.12 -6.56
C TYR A 130 16.08 -17.70 -6.16
N GLN A 131 15.19 -18.68 -5.97
CA GLN A 131 13.84 -18.40 -5.48
C GLN A 131 13.86 -17.78 -4.07
N ALA A 132 14.68 -18.33 -3.15
CA ALA A 132 14.80 -17.79 -1.80
C ALA A 132 15.38 -16.37 -1.80
N LEU A 133 16.40 -16.09 -2.62
CA LEU A 133 16.95 -14.75 -2.81
C LEU A 133 15.90 -13.78 -3.34
N PHE A 134 15.17 -14.17 -4.37
CA PHE A 134 14.11 -13.33 -4.96
C PHE A 134 12.99 -13.03 -3.97
N GLU A 135 12.55 -14.04 -3.20
CA GLU A 135 11.52 -13.82 -2.16
C GLU A 135 12.04 -12.89 -1.05
N MET A 136 13.31 -13.02 -0.66
CA MET A 136 13.93 -12.12 0.32
C MET A 136 13.95 -10.67 -0.18
N ASP A 137 14.35 -10.44 -1.43
CA ASP A 137 14.36 -9.11 -2.05
C ASP A 137 12.94 -8.52 -2.15
N LYS A 138 11.98 -9.35 -2.52
CA LYS A 138 10.55 -8.95 -2.59
C LYS A 138 10.02 -8.53 -1.22
N VAL A 139 10.29 -9.31 -0.18
CA VAL A 139 9.83 -9.00 1.18
C VAL A 139 10.54 -7.77 1.73
N LEU A 140 11.83 -7.57 1.39
CA LEU A 140 12.57 -6.36 1.73
C LEU A 140 11.93 -5.12 1.10
N ALA A 141 11.55 -5.20 -0.18
CA ALA A 141 10.85 -4.11 -0.86
C ALA A 141 9.51 -3.79 -0.17
N GLN A 142 8.74 -4.81 0.20
CA GLN A 142 7.47 -4.67 0.92
C GLN A 142 7.66 -4.07 2.33
N LEU A 143 8.73 -4.43 3.03
CA LEU A 143 9.08 -3.84 4.32
C LEU A 143 9.38 -2.36 4.19
N LEU A 144 10.21 -1.98 3.22
CA LEU A 144 10.57 -0.58 2.96
C LEU A 144 9.35 0.24 2.53
N GLU A 145 8.46 -0.33 1.72
CA GLU A 145 7.19 0.30 1.34
C GLU A 145 6.32 0.55 2.59
N THR A 146 6.16 -0.45 3.44
CA THR A 146 5.38 -0.34 4.69
C THR A 146 5.94 0.74 5.63
N CYS A 147 7.27 0.91 5.63
CA CYS A 147 7.96 1.96 6.40
C CYS A 147 7.99 3.33 5.70
N GLY A 148 7.48 3.46 4.48
CA GLY A 148 7.55 4.69 3.69
C GLY A 148 8.94 5.00 3.12
N LEU A 149 9.84 4.01 3.07
CA LEU A 149 11.24 4.12 2.64
C LEU A 149 11.49 3.47 1.26
N SER A 150 10.46 3.37 0.43
CA SER A 150 10.55 2.71 -0.89
C SER A 150 11.64 3.31 -1.81
N GLY A 151 11.95 4.59 -1.67
CA GLY A 151 13.04 5.24 -2.40
C GLY A 151 14.46 4.79 -2.02
N GLU A 152 14.62 4.16 -0.87
CA GLU A 152 15.93 3.69 -0.38
C GLU A 152 16.25 2.24 -0.79
N TYR A 153 15.35 1.55 -1.46
CA TYR A 153 15.51 0.15 -1.84
C TYR A 153 16.83 -0.13 -2.57
N THR A 154 17.23 0.75 -3.47
CA THR A 154 18.50 0.61 -4.21
C THR A 154 19.76 0.66 -3.34
N ASN A 155 19.67 1.26 -2.15
CA ASN A 155 20.79 1.35 -1.22
C ASN A 155 21.04 0.04 -0.48
N TYR A 156 20.00 -0.80 -0.34
CA TYR A 156 20.06 -2.09 0.35
C TYR A 156 20.47 -3.25 -0.57
N ILE A 157 20.20 -3.17 -1.88
CA ILE A 157 20.55 -4.23 -2.85
C ILE A 157 22.00 -4.12 -3.33
N LYS A 158 22.63 -2.97 -3.27
CA LYS A 158 24.00 -2.74 -3.79
C LYS A 158 25.14 -3.32 -2.92
N LYS A 159 24.84 -4.16 -1.95
CA LYS A 159 25.83 -4.90 -1.17
C LYS A 159 25.79 -6.38 -1.51
#